data_5399012abbe929b0f0953dd056d399d6
#
_entry.id   5399012abbe929b0f0953dd056d399d6
#
_cell.length_a   1.000
_cell.length_b   1.000
_cell.length_c   1.000
_cell.angle_alpha   90.00
_cell.angle_beta   90.00
_cell.angle_gamma   90.00
#
_symmetry.space_group_name_H-M   'P 1'
#
loop_
_entity.id
_entity.type
_entity.pdbx_description
1 polymer ?
#
loop_
_entity_poly.entity_id
_entity_poly.type
_entity_poly.pdbx_seq_one_letter_code
_entity_poly.pdbx_strand_id
1 'polypeptide(L)'
;VLPEGRGAINQEGLDFYDRLTDAMLERGLKPAATLYHWEMPSALEDQGGWRNRDIANWFGDFTDVIMGRIGDRMYSVAPINEPWCVGWLSHFEGVHAPGLRDIRAAARAMHHVLCAHGTAIARMRSLGMTNLGAVCNFEYANPADDTAASVAAAGRYDAIYNRFFMGGIFHKSYPDLVLEGLEPHLPKGWDTDFDLIGAPVDWCGVNYYTRSNIAAKDGPWPNVHAVDGPLDKTQMGWEIYPDGLYEFIMRTHREYTKGLPIYVTENGMANADLIVSGYIEDDARIAYIEAHLHAARRAIEDGAPLVGYYIWSLLDNYEWSLGYEKRFGLVHVDFETLERRPKKSFETVKGWIAR
;
A
#
# COMPACT_ATOMS: atom_id res chain seq x y z
N VAL A 1 -13.67 12.93 9.04
CA VAL A 1 -13.11 14.23 9.43
C VAL A 1 -13.66 15.35 8.56
N LEU A 2 -13.58 15.22 7.24
CA LEU A 2 -14.20 16.12 6.26
C LEU A 2 -15.24 15.33 5.46
N PRO A 3 -16.53 15.33 5.83
CA PRO A 3 -17.55 14.49 5.20
C PRO A 3 -17.68 14.69 3.69
N GLU A 4 -17.59 15.96 3.26
CA GLU A 4 -17.62 16.34 1.85
C GLU A 4 -16.19 16.40 1.22
N GLY A 5 -15.18 15.90 1.94
CA GLY A 5 -13.77 15.98 1.54
C GLY A 5 -13.16 17.38 1.65
N ARG A 6 -13.98 18.42 1.84
CA ARG A 6 -13.60 19.84 1.92
C ARG A 6 -14.57 20.59 2.82
N GLY A 7 -14.15 21.78 3.30
CA GLY A 7 -15.03 22.71 4.01
C GLY A 7 -15.26 22.32 5.47
N ALA A 8 -16.50 22.01 5.85
CA ALA A 8 -16.87 21.79 7.24
C ALA A 8 -16.17 20.57 7.86
N ILE A 9 -15.62 20.78 9.05
CA ILE A 9 -14.97 19.72 9.83
C ILE A 9 -16.03 19.00 10.67
N ASN A 10 -16.08 17.66 10.56
CA ASN A 10 -16.78 16.83 11.53
C ASN A 10 -15.93 16.74 12.80
N GLN A 11 -16.29 17.54 13.79
CA GLN A 11 -15.55 17.64 15.04
C GLN A 11 -15.56 16.32 15.82
N GLU A 12 -16.67 15.59 15.82
CA GLU A 12 -16.78 14.30 16.50
C GLU A 12 -15.80 13.27 15.90
N GLY A 13 -15.72 13.25 14.57
CA GLY A 13 -14.75 12.37 13.86
C GLY A 13 -13.30 12.76 14.16
N LEU A 14 -12.99 14.05 14.23
CA LEU A 14 -11.65 14.52 14.58
C LEU A 14 -11.30 14.19 16.03
N ASP A 15 -12.22 14.37 16.96
CA ASP A 15 -12.06 14.04 18.38
C ASP A 15 -11.93 12.52 18.62
N PHE A 16 -12.50 11.69 17.74
CA PHE A 16 -12.28 10.24 17.79
C PHE A 16 -10.81 9.90 17.59
N TYR A 17 -10.16 10.45 16.54
CA TYR A 17 -8.74 10.18 16.28
C TYR A 17 -7.83 10.76 17.37
N ASP A 18 -8.21 11.90 17.96
CA ASP A 18 -7.53 12.51 19.09
C ASP A 18 -7.50 11.55 20.29
N ARG A 19 -8.68 11.06 20.71
CA ARG A 19 -8.79 10.06 21.80
C ARG A 19 -8.08 8.74 21.48
N LEU A 20 -8.16 8.27 20.23
CA LEU A 20 -7.48 7.04 19.81
C LEU A 20 -5.97 7.19 19.93
N THR A 21 -5.42 8.30 19.49
CA THR A 21 -3.99 8.60 19.59
C THR A 21 -3.52 8.60 21.04
N ASP A 22 -4.25 9.30 21.92
CA ASP A 22 -3.94 9.33 23.36
C ASP A 22 -3.99 7.93 23.97
N ALA A 23 -5.04 7.15 23.66
CA ALA A 23 -5.18 5.80 24.17
C ALA A 23 -4.05 4.85 23.72
N MET A 24 -3.49 5.05 22.52
CA MET A 24 -2.30 4.31 22.06
C MET A 24 -1.05 4.69 22.86
N LEU A 25 -0.81 5.98 23.05
CA LEU A 25 0.34 6.48 23.80
C LEU A 25 0.30 6.06 25.27
N GLU A 26 -0.87 6.13 25.92
CA GLU A 26 -1.08 5.64 27.29
C GLU A 26 -0.69 4.16 27.47
N ARG A 27 -0.76 3.38 26.39
CA ARG A 27 -0.38 1.94 26.38
C ARG A 27 1.05 1.71 25.90
N GLY A 28 1.84 2.78 25.73
CA GLY A 28 3.23 2.70 25.27
C GLY A 28 3.39 2.34 23.78
N LEU A 29 2.31 2.43 23.00
CA LEU A 29 2.37 2.20 21.55
C LEU A 29 2.93 3.44 20.86
N LYS A 30 3.57 3.23 19.71
CA LYS A 30 4.06 4.29 18.81
C LYS A 30 3.07 4.45 17.66
N PRO A 31 2.22 5.51 17.65
CA PRO A 31 1.24 5.69 16.60
C PRO A 31 1.92 5.92 15.24
N ALA A 32 1.63 5.08 14.26
CA ALA A 32 2.01 5.25 12.87
C ALA A 32 0.74 5.45 12.04
N ALA A 33 0.63 6.57 11.34
CA ALA A 33 -0.59 6.92 10.61
C ALA A 33 -0.39 6.85 9.11
N THR A 34 -1.42 6.38 8.42
CA THR A 34 -1.58 6.53 6.97
C THR A 34 -2.83 7.38 6.71
N LEU A 35 -2.67 8.50 5.98
CA LEU A 35 -3.76 9.47 5.86
C LEU A 35 -4.83 9.05 4.86
N TYR A 36 -4.46 8.33 3.82
CA TYR A 36 -5.37 7.83 2.81
C TYR A 36 -5.17 6.33 2.58
N HIS A 37 -6.21 5.55 2.89
CA HIS A 37 -6.24 4.11 2.64
C HIS A 37 -7.53 3.76 1.87
N TRP A 38 -7.70 4.45 0.73
CA TRP A 38 -8.60 4.23 -0.40
C TRP A 38 -10.04 4.71 -0.23
N GLU A 39 -10.39 5.28 0.89
CA GLU A 39 -11.71 5.88 1.09
C GLU A 39 -11.74 7.36 0.66
N MET A 40 -12.46 7.64 -0.42
CA MET A 40 -12.67 9.00 -0.90
C MET A 40 -14.11 9.45 -0.65
N PRO A 41 -14.34 10.64 -0.11
CA PRO A 41 -15.68 11.22 -0.06
C PRO A 41 -16.31 11.31 -1.46
N SER A 42 -17.53 10.81 -1.62
CA SER A 42 -18.24 10.79 -2.92
C SER A 42 -18.35 12.17 -3.56
N ALA A 43 -18.50 13.22 -2.75
CA ALA A 43 -18.52 14.60 -3.23
C ALA A 43 -17.23 15.06 -3.94
N LEU A 44 -16.08 14.46 -3.62
CA LEU A 44 -14.84 14.70 -4.36
C LEU A 44 -14.80 13.87 -5.65
N GLU A 45 -15.31 12.63 -5.62
CA GLU A 45 -15.41 11.82 -6.83
C GLU A 45 -16.36 12.45 -7.86
N ASP A 46 -17.48 13.05 -7.43
CA ASP A 46 -18.39 13.80 -8.29
C ASP A 46 -17.71 15.00 -8.96
N GLN A 47 -16.62 15.51 -8.39
CA GLN A 47 -15.77 16.56 -8.98
C GLN A 47 -14.58 16.00 -9.76
N GLY A 48 -14.55 14.68 -9.99
CA GLY A 48 -13.53 14.00 -10.77
C GLY A 48 -12.49 13.22 -9.95
N GLY A 49 -12.53 13.30 -8.62
CA GLY A 49 -11.67 12.51 -7.74
C GLY A 49 -10.19 12.57 -8.13
N TRP A 50 -9.52 11.42 -8.16
CA TRP A 50 -8.10 11.31 -8.54
C TRP A 50 -7.81 11.70 -9.99
N ARG A 51 -8.82 11.80 -10.86
CA ARG A 51 -8.65 12.30 -12.25
C ARG A 51 -8.53 13.81 -12.32
N ASN A 52 -8.96 14.52 -11.28
CA ASN A 52 -8.88 15.98 -11.16
C ASN A 52 -7.56 16.38 -10.47
N ARG A 53 -6.82 17.31 -11.10
CA ARG A 53 -5.56 17.80 -10.54
C ARG A 53 -5.71 18.46 -9.16
N ASP A 54 -6.84 19.11 -8.91
CA ASP A 54 -7.09 19.83 -7.66
C ASP A 54 -7.15 18.90 -6.44
N ILE A 55 -7.28 17.58 -6.66
CA ILE A 55 -7.29 16.58 -5.57
C ILE A 55 -6.02 16.67 -4.71
N ALA A 56 -4.88 17.04 -5.29
CA ALA A 56 -3.64 17.22 -4.55
C ALA A 56 -3.76 18.34 -3.49
N ASN A 57 -4.41 19.44 -3.85
CA ASN A 57 -4.67 20.54 -2.91
C ASN A 57 -5.73 20.15 -1.87
N TRP A 58 -6.81 19.49 -2.30
CA TRP A 58 -7.86 19.02 -1.39
C TRP A 58 -7.32 18.02 -0.36
N PHE A 59 -6.43 17.14 -0.79
CA PHE A 59 -5.76 16.23 0.12
C PHE A 59 -4.78 16.96 1.06
N GLY A 60 -4.10 18.00 0.57
CA GLY A 60 -3.30 18.90 1.40
C GLY A 60 -4.12 19.58 2.50
N ASP A 61 -5.31 20.09 2.18
CA ASP A 61 -6.21 20.71 3.15
C ASP A 61 -6.70 19.70 4.21
N PHE A 62 -7.02 18.46 3.80
CA PHE A 62 -7.31 17.37 4.73
C PHE A 62 -6.11 17.04 5.62
N THR A 63 -4.90 17.02 5.06
CA THR A 63 -3.66 16.79 5.81
C THR A 63 -3.45 17.84 6.88
N ASP A 64 -3.65 19.12 6.55
CA ASP A 64 -3.52 20.22 7.52
C ASP A 64 -4.52 20.07 8.69
N VAL A 65 -5.77 19.68 8.40
CA VAL A 65 -6.80 19.51 9.43
C VAL A 65 -6.45 18.35 10.39
N ILE A 66 -6.14 17.17 9.87
CA ILE A 66 -5.91 16.01 10.73
C ILE A 66 -4.55 16.09 11.43
N MET A 67 -3.48 16.47 10.71
CA MET A 67 -2.14 16.56 11.28
C MET A 67 -1.97 17.78 12.17
N GLY A 68 -2.68 18.86 11.95
CA GLY A 68 -2.76 19.99 12.87
C GLY A 68 -3.34 19.60 14.24
N ARG A 69 -4.17 18.52 14.30
CA ARG A 69 -4.76 18.04 15.55
C ARG A 69 -3.94 16.98 16.26
N ILE A 70 -3.39 16.00 15.54
CA ILE A 70 -2.75 14.82 16.14
C ILE A 70 -1.28 14.65 15.75
N GLY A 71 -0.76 15.45 14.81
CA GLY A 71 0.56 15.25 14.22
C GLY A 71 1.72 15.33 15.20
N ASP A 72 1.60 16.11 16.27
CA ASP A 72 2.58 16.23 17.36
C ASP A 72 2.82 14.92 18.15
N ARG A 73 1.87 14.00 18.08
CA ARG A 73 1.89 12.71 18.80
C ARG A 73 2.16 11.51 17.89
N MET A 74 2.31 11.71 16.58
CA MET A 74 2.60 10.63 15.64
C MET A 74 4.08 10.24 15.70
N TYR A 75 4.34 8.93 15.79
CA TYR A 75 5.69 8.40 15.61
C TYR A 75 6.15 8.51 14.17
N SER A 76 5.28 8.16 13.21
CA SER A 76 5.53 8.27 11.78
C SER A 76 4.25 8.48 11.00
N VAL A 77 4.34 9.08 9.81
CA VAL A 77 3.19 9.29 8.93
C VAL A 77 3.54 9.00 7.48
N ALA A 78 2.66 8.27 6.80
CA ALA A 78 2.65 8.15 5.35
C ALA A 78 1.39 8.84 4.78
N PRO A 79 1.49 9.64 3.72
CA PRO A 79 0.32 10.27 3.12
C PRO A 79 -0.66 9.26 2.53
N ILE A 80 -0.17 8.31 1.74
CA ILE A 80 -0.99 7.45 0.89
C ILE A 80 -0.49 6.01 0.99
N ASN A 81 -1.42 5.08 1.20
CA ASN A 81 -1.16 3.66 1.05
C ASN A 81 -1.33 3.24 -0.41
N GLU A 82 -0.32 2.55 -0.96
CA GLU A 82 -0.37 1.82 -2.22
C GLU A 82 -0.95 2.64 -3.39
N PRO A 83 -0.22 3.60 -3.90
CA PRO A 83 -0.74 4.47 -4.97
C PRO A 83 -1.08 3.71 -6.27
N TRP A 84 -0.55 2.49 -6.48
CA TRP A 84 -0.95 1.63 -7.58
C TRP A 84 -2.43 1.20 -7.46
N CYS A 85 -2.85 0.81 -6.29
CA CYS A 85 -4.25 0.43 -6.03
C CYS A 85 -5.19 1.61 -6.25
N VAL A 86 -4.76 2.81 -5.85
CA VAL A 86 -5.52 4.05 -6.07
C VAL A 86 -5.64 4.39 -7.56
N GLY A 87 -4.54 4.29 -8.30
CA GLY A 87 -4.50 4.68 -9.72
C GLY A 87 -4.94 3.57 -10.67
N TRP A 88 -4.20 2.46 -10.66
CA TRP A 88 -4.37 1.41 -11.66
C TRP A 88 -5.55 0.48 -11.35
N LEU A 89 -5.57 -0.10 -10.15
CA LEU A 89 -6.60 -1.07 -9.76
C LEU A 89 -8.01 -0.45 -9.80
N SER A 90 -8.14 0.81 -9.39
CA SER A 90 -9.44 1.50 -9.33
C SER A 90 -9.89 2.11 -10.65
N HIS A 91 -8.95 2.51 -11.53
CA HIS A 91 -9.28 3.29 -12.74
C HIS A 91 -8.96 2.57 -14.06
N PHE A 92 -8.09 1.54 -14.05
CA PHE A 92 -7.81 0.71 -15.24
C PHE A 92 -8.46 -0.66 -15.15
N GLU A 93 -8.29 -1.37 -14.03
CA GLU A 93 -8.87 -2.70 -13.82
C GLU A 93 -10.32 -2.63 -13.35
N GLY A 94 -10.68 -1.55 -12.65
CA GLY A 94 -12.04 -1.30 -12.19
C GLY A 94 -12.50 -2.22 -11.08
N VAL A 95 -11.59 -2.76 -10.28
CA VAL A 95 -11.88 -3.68 -9.17
C VAL A 95 -12.33 -2.91 -7.93
N HIS A 96 -11.71 -1.78 -7.66
CA HIS A 96 -12.08 -0.89 -6.55
C HIS A 96 -12.84 0.35 -7.06
N ALA A 97 -13.51 1.06 -6.15
CA ALA A 97 -14.14 2.34 -6.47
C ALA A 97 -13.12 3.34 -7.02
N PRO A 98 -13.46 4.13 -8.04
CA PRO A 98 -14.77 4.32 -8.67
C PRO A 98 -15.15 3.28 -9.74
N GLY A 99 -14.35 2.22 -9.94
CA GLY A 99 -14.68 1.11 -10.83
C GLY A 99 -14.52 1.42 -12.33
N LEU A 100 -13.63 2.35 -12.67
CA LEU A 100 -13.39 2.73 -14.05
C LEU A 100 -12.45 1.73 -14.76
N ARG A 101 -12.62 1.64 -16.09
CA ARG A 101 -11.77 0.82 -16.98
C ARG A 101 -11.32 1.68 -18.15
N ASP A 102 -10.52 2.69 -17.83
CA ASP A 102 -10.09 3.71 -18.77
C ASP A 102 -8.62 4.08 -18.53
N ILE A 103 -7.79 3.90 -19.55
CA ILE A 103 -6.34 4.15 -19.46
C ILE A 103 -6.01 5.62 -19.18
N ARG A 104 -6.83 6.55 -19.70
CA ARG A 104 -6.63 7.98 -19.46
C ARG A 104 -6.98 8.36 -18.04
N ALA A 105 -8.06 7.75 -17.49
CA ALA A 105 -8.41 7.93 -16.09
C ALA A 105 -7.31 7.39 -15.18
N ALA A 106 -6.80 6.19 -15.48
CA ALA A 106 -5.71 5.58 -14.74
C ALA A 106 -4.42 6.40 -14.77
N ALA A 107 -3.96 6.82 -15.96
CA ALA A 107 -2.74 7.65 -16.10
C ALA A 107 -2.82 8.93 -15.26
N ARG A 108 -3.98 9.60 -15.29
CA ARG A 108 -4.19 10.83 -14.49
C ARG A 108 -4.24 10.53 -13.00
N ALA A 109 -4.96 9.49 -12.58
CA ALA A 109 -5.05 9.10 -11.19
C ALA A 109 -3.68 8.71 -10.63
N MET A 110 -2.90 7.89 -11.36
CA MET A 110 -1.54 7.51 -10.98
C MET A 110 -0.61 8.72 -10.80
N HIS A 111 -0.73 9.72 -11.66
CA HIS A 111 0.07 10.93 -11.54
C HIS A 111 -0.41 11.85 -10.41
N HIS A 112 -1.72 12.08 -10.31
CA HIS A 112 -2.25 13.00 -9.30
C HIS A 112 -2.14 12.46 -7.86
N VAL A 113 -2.18 11.13 -7.68
CA VAL A 113 -1.93 10.53 -6.36
C VAL A 113 -0.50 10.81 -5.87
N LEU A 114 0.47 10.83 -6.80
CA LEU A 114 1.84 11.22 -6.47
C LEU A 114 1.97 12.72 -6.20
N CYS A 115 1.25 13.57 -6.93
CA CYS A 115 1.17 15.01 -6.62
C CYS A 115 0.57 15.23 -5.22
N ALA A 116 -0.47 14.49 -4.85
CA ALA A 116 -1.08 14.55 -3.53
C ALA A 116 -0.13 14.07 -2.43
N HIS A 117 0.65 12.99 -2.69
CA HIS A 117 1.71 12.55 -1.80
C HIS A 117 2.70 13.68 -1.51
N GLY A 118 3.27 14.30 -2.54
CA GLY A 118 4.24 15.38 -2.38
C GLY A 118 3.65 16.61 -1.69
N THR A 119 2.39 16.96 -2.01
CA THR A 119 1.67 18.06 -1.35
C THR A 119 1.52 17.80 0.15
N ALA A 120 1.08 16.59 0.53
CA ALA A 120 0.92 16.22 1.94
C ALA A 120 2.25 16.21 2.69
N ILE A 121 3.34 15.70 2.08
CA ILE A 121 4.68 15.78 2.66
C ILE A 121 5.07 17.25 2.93
N ALA A 122 4.87 18.14 1.96
CA ALA A 122 5.20 19.55 2.12
C ALA A 122 4.36 20.22 3.23
N ARG A 123 3.06 19.90 3.32
CA ARG A 123 2.18 20.40 4.40
C ARG A 123 2.64 19.92 5.78
N MET A 124 2.90 18.63 5.94
CA MET A 124 3.40 18.08 7.21
C MET A 124 4.76 18.67 7.60
N ARG A 125 5.68 18.88 6.65
CA ARG A 125 6.94 19.58 6.91
C ARG A 125 6.72 21.01 7.39
N SER A 126 5.75 21.73 6.84
CA SER A 126 5.43 23.10 7.30
C SER A 126 4.83 23.14 8.72
N LEU A 127 4.22 22.04 9.17
CA LEU A 127 3.81 21.83 10.56
C LEU A 127 4.98 21.40 11.49
N GLY A 128 6.21 21.31 10.98
CA GLY A 128 7.39 20.89 11.74
C GLY A 128 7.51 19.38 11.93
N MET A 129 6.72 18.58 11.24
CA MET A 129 6.73 17.13 11.38
C MET A 129 7.96 16.49 10.71
N THR A 130 8.42 15.42 11.31
CA THR A 130 9.51 14.56 10.86
C THR A 130 9.02 13.10 10.79
N ASN A 131 9.89 12.20 10.33
CA ASN A 131 9.60 10.77 10.20
C ASN A 131 8.40 10.51 9.26
N LEU A 132 8.45 11.14 8.09
CA LEU A 132 7.47 11.03 7.02
C LEU A 132 7.93 10.04 5.96
N GLY A 133 7.06 9.18 5.49
CA GLY A 133 7.42 8.13 4.55
C GLY A 133 6.53 8.01 3.33
N ALA A 134 6.94 7.12 2.42
CA ALA A 134 6.16 6.69 1.27
C ALA A 134 5.90 5.19 1.39
N VAL A 135 4.67 4.76 1.17
CA VAL A 135 4.25 3.35 1.24
C VAL A 135 3.79 2.88 -0.13
N CYS A 136 4.53 1.94 -0.71
CA CYS A 136 4.20 1.33 -1.99
C CYS A 136 3.95 -0.18 -1.83
N ASN A 137 3.02 -0.69 -2.60
CA ASN A 137 2.84 -2.13 -2.77
C ASN A 137 3.77 -2.67 -3.85
N PHE A 138 4.18 -3.91 -3.66
CA PHE A 138 5.07 -4.61 -4.58
C PHE A 138 4.55 -6.01 -4.87
N GLU A 139 4.69 -6.41 -6.11
CA GLU A 139 4.37 -7.75 -6.57
C GLU A 139 5.48 -8.26 -7.50
N TYR A 140 6.01 -9.44 -7.24
CA TYR A 140 7.08 -9.99 -8.06
C TYR A 140 6.51 -10.46 -9.40
N ALA A 141 6.96 -9.83 -10.47
CA ALA A 141 6.55 -10.13 -11.84
C ALA A 141 7.41 -11.27 -12.41
N ASN A 142 6.94 -12.50 -12.30
CA ASN A 142 7.59 -13.67 -12.86
C ASN A 142 7.14 -13.85 -14.31
N PRO A 143 8.03 -14.01 -15.33
CA PRO A 143 7.59 -14.42 -16.65
C PRO A 143 6.90 -15.79 -16.59
N ALA A 144 5.77 -15.95 -17.26
CA ALA A 144 5.01 -17.20 -17.26
C ALA A 144 5.79 -18.36 -17.92
N ASP A 145 6.66 -18.02 -18.86
CA ASP A 145 7.59 -18.91 -19.55
C ASP A 145 8.84 -18.13 -20.03
N ASP A 146 9.82 -18.84 -20.57
CA ASP A 146 11.10 -18.28 -21.04
C ASP A 146 11.02 -17.62 -22.43
N THR A 147 9.84 -17.43 -22.99
CA THR A 147 9.68 -16.73 -24.28
C THR A 147 10.00 -15.24 -24.13
N ALA A 148 10.58 -14.66 -25.18
CA ALA A 148 10.86 -13.22 -25.20
C ALA A 148 9.59 -12.37 -24.99
N ALA A 149 8.43 -12.88 -25.42
CA ALA A 149 7.14 -12.22 -25.24
C ALA A 149 6.72 -12.16 -23.76
N SER A 150 6.82 -13.28 -23.03
CA SER A 150 6.50 -13.33 -21.59
C SER A 150 7.50 -12.53 -20.75
N VAL A 151 8.79 -12.58 -21.09
CA VAL A 151 9.82 -11.76 -20.42
C VAL A 151 9.54 -10.27 -20.60
N ALA A 152 9.21 -9.84 -21.83
CA ALA A 152 8.86 -8.43 -22.09
C ALA A 152 7.56 -8.02 -21.38
N ALA A 153 6.56 -8.92 -21.31
CA ALA A 153 5.31 -8.67 -20.60
C ALA A 153 5.54 -8.50 -19.08
N ALA A 154 6.34 -9.37 -18.45
CA ALA A 154 6.72 -9.26 -17.06
C ALA A 154 7.48 -7.95 -16.78
N GLY A 155 8.36 -7.53 -17.69
CA GLY A 155 9.06 -6.24 -17.60
C GLY A 155 8.10 -5.03 -17.63
N ARG A 156 7.07 -5.05 -18.48
CA ARG A 156 6.04 -4.00 -18.51
C ARG A 156 5.18 -4.01 -17.25
N TYR A 157 4.79 -5.19 -16.77
CA TYR A 157 4.05 -5.34 -15.53
C TYR A 157 4.84 -4.77 -14.35
N ASP A 158 6.11 -5.17 -14.20
CA ASP A 158 7.00 -4.64 -13.16
C ASP A 158 7.16 -3.11 -13.27
N ALA A 159 7.24 -2.58 -14.48
CA ALA A 159 7.36 -1.14 -14.69
C ALA A 159 6.10 -0.38 -14.22
N ILE A 160 4.90 -0.91 -14.49
CA ILE A 160 3.62 -0.29 -14.09
C ILE A 160 3.39 -0.46 -12.59
N TYR A 161 3.56 -1.67 -12.08
CA TYR A 161 3.22 -2.02 -10.71
C TYR A 161 4.25 -1.47 -9.71
N ASN A 162 5.52 -1.74 -9.95
CA ASN A 162 6.58 -1.53 -8.97
C ASN A 162 7.40 -0.26 -9.23
N ARG A 163 7.72 0.05 -10.50
CA ARG A 163 8.72 1.09 -10.81
C ARG A 163 8.13 2.48 -10.99
N PHE A 164 6.88 2.61 -11.42
CA PHE A 164 6.28 3.91 -11.73
C PHE A 164 6.28 4.84 -10.51
N PHE A 165 5.73 4.35 -9.40
CA PHE A 165 5.59 5.14 -8.18
C PHE A 165 6.94 5.38 -7.50
N MET A 166 7.76 4.35 -7.41
CA MET A 166 9.12 4.47 -6.86
C MET A 166 9.99 5.41 -7.69
N GLY A 167 9.89 5.34 -9.02
CA GLY A 167 10.59 6.25 -9.93
C GLY A 167 10.16 7.70 -9.73
N GLY A 168 8.86 7.96 -9.65
CA GLY A 168 8.34 9.30 -9.38
C GLY A 168 8.85 9.89 -8.07
N ILE A 169 8.77 9.13 -6.98
CA ILE A 169 9.13 9.60 -5.64
C ILE A 169 10.65 9.75 -5.48
N PHE A 170 11.44 8.76 -5.90
CA PHE A 170 12.87 8.70 -5.58
C PHE A 170 13.80 9.15 -6.71
N HIS A 171 13.38 8.99 -7.98
CA HIS A 171 14.19 9.35 -9.14
C HIS A 171 13.68 10.58 -9.88
N LYS A 172 12.51 11.11 -9.51
CA LYS A 172 11.84 12.23 -10.19
C LYS A 172 11.65 11.96 -11.70
N SER A 173 11.30 10.72 -12.03
CA SER A 173 11.08 10.28 -13.43
C SER A 173 10.18 9.07 -13.47
N TYR A 174 9.54 8.86 -14.61
CA TYR A 174 8.78 7.64 -14.88
C TYR A 174 9.57 6.69 -15.78
N PRO A 175 9.39 5.36 -15.64
CA PRO A 175 10.05 4.38 -16.51
C PRO A 175 9.62 4.54 -17.99
N ASP A 176 10.56 4.44 -18.93
CA ASP A 176 10.27 4.52 -20.37
C ASP A 176 9.23 3.48 -20.81
N LEU A 177 9.31 2.24 -20.30
CA LEU A 177 8.33 1.19 -20.59
C LEU A 177 6.89 1.57 -20.20
N VAL A 178 6.71 2.46 -19.22
CA VAL A 178 5.40 2.96 -18.83
C VAL A 178 4.99 4.13 -19.71
N LEU A 179 5.94 5.03 -20.02
CA LEU A 179 5.69 6.17 -20.89
C LEU A 179 5.29 5.76 -22.30
N GLU A 180 5.79 4.62 -22.82
CA GLU A 180 5.35 4.05 -24.11
C GLU A 180 3.81 3.97 -24.24
N GLY A 181 3.10 3.70 -23.15
CA GLY A 181 1.64 3.59 -23.19
C GLY A 181 0.89 4.69 -22.47
N LEU A 182 1.45 5.26 -21.40
CA LEU A 182 0.75 6.22 -20.56
C LEU A 182 0.99 7.68 -20.94
N GLU A 183 2.12 8.04 -21.59
CA GLU A 183 2.46 9.43 -21.86
C GLU A 183 1.34 10.20 -22.60
N PRO A 184 0.67 9.65 -23.65
CA PRO A 184 -0.43 10.35 -24.34
C PRO A 184 -1.65 10.64 -23.44
N HIS A 185 -1.75 9.97 -22.30
CA HIS A 185 -2.88 10.02 -21.38
C HIS A 185 -2.58 10.82 -20.10
N LEU A 186 -1.31 11.09 -19.82
CA LEU A 186 -0.88 11.90 -18.68
C LEU A 186 -1.43 13.34 -18.77
N PRO A 187 -1.61 14.04 -17.65
CA PRO A 187 -2.07 15.43 -17.66
C PRO A 187 -1.02 16.33 -18.30
N LYS A 188 -1.47 17.41 -18.95
CA LYS A 188 -0.54 18.39 -19.56
C LYS A 188 0.39 18.97 -18.48
N GLY A 189 1.70 18.98 -18.77
CA GLY A 189 2.73 19.49 -17.87
C GLY A 189 3.11 18.53 -16.72
N TRP A 190 2.77 17.26 -16.85
CA TRP A 190 3.10 16.22 -15.86
C TRP A 190 4.60 16.17 -15.53
N ASP A 191 5.44 16.44 -16.50
CA ASP A 191 6.90 16.44 -16.40
C ASP A 191 7.46 17.58 -15.52
N THR A 192 6.66 18.58 -15.22
CA THR A 192 7.04 19.70 -14.34
C THR A 192 6.70 19.45 -12.85
N ASP A 193 6.02 18.36 -12.52
CA ASP A 193 5.54 18.08 -11.17
C ASP A 193 6.54 17.28 -10.31
N PHE A 194 7.66 16.84 -10.87
CA PHE A 194 8.57 15.95 -10.17
C PHE A 194 9.25 16.56 -8.95
N ASP A 195 9.40 17.88 -8.87
CA ASP A 195 9.92 18.52 -7.67
C ASP A 195 8.92 18.45 -6.51
N LEU A 196 7.62 18.49 -6.81
CA LEU A 196 6.57 18.24 -5.83
C LEU A 196 6.49 16.76 -5.45
N ILE A 197 6.40 15.87 -6.46
CA ILE A 197 6.26 14.41 -6.27
C ILE A 197 7.44 13.84 -5.47
N GLY A 198 8.66 14.25 -5.82
CA GLY A 198 9.91 13.82 -5.16
C GLY A 198 10.26 14.66 -3.94
N ALA A 199 9.28 15.19 -3.20
CA ALA A 199 9.50 15.82 -1.91
C ALA A 199 10.20 14.83 -0.96
N PRO A 200 11.28 15.25 -0.24
CA PRO A 200 12.08 14.33 0.57
C PRO A 200 11.29 13.61 1.65
N VAL A 201 11.39 12.29 1.68
CA VAL A 201 10.86 11.41 2.71
C VAL A 201 11.97 10.90 3.62
N ASP A 202 11.62 10.43 4.82
CA ASP A 202 12.58 9.95 5.83
C ASP A 202 12.69 8.42 5.84
N TRP A 203 11.72 7.71 5.26
CA TRP A 203 11.68 6.25 5.19
C TRP A 203 10.82 5.76 4.01
N CYS A 204 10.99 4.48 3.66
CA CYS A 204 10.17 3.82 2.64
C CYS A 204 9.49 2.58 3.23
N GLY A 205 8.19 2.46 2.97
CA GLY A 205 7.37 1.31 3.31
C GLY A 205 7.19 0.36 2.14
N VAL A 206 7.33 -0.92 2.42
CA VAL A 206 7.14 -2.04 1.49
C VAL A 206 5.95 -2.85 1.94
N ASN A 207 4.86 -2.83 1.16
CA ASN A 207 3.77 -3.78 1.28
C ASN A 207 4.01 -4.92 0.30
N TYR A 208 4.04 -6.15 0.79
CA TYR A 208 4.31 -7.31 -0.06
C TYR A 208 3.48 -8.52 0.37
N TYR A 209 2.87 -9.20 -0.60
CA TYR A 209 2.03 -10.38 -0.34
C TYR A 209 2.34 -11.58 -1.22
N THR A 210 2.70 -11.35 -2.48
CA THR A 210 2.69 -12.40 -3.50
C THR A 210 3.58 -12.10 -4.71
N ARG A 211 3.59 -13.04 -5.64
CA ARG A 211 4.05 -12.85 -7.02
C ARG A 211 2.93 -13.11 -8.00
N SER A 212 3.07 -12.60 -9.22
CA SER A 212 2.26 -12.98 -10.38
C SER A 212 3.09 -13.56 -11.49
N ASN A 213 2.57 -14.60 -12.15
CA ASN A 213 3.15 -15.16 -13.37
C ASN A 213 2.54 -14.43 -14.56
N ILE A 214 3.35 -13.73 -15.32
CA ILE A 214 2.90 -12.79 -16.35
C ILE A 214 3.19 -13.32 -17.74
N ALA A 215 2.14 -13.44 -18.54
CA ALA A 215 2.20 -13.77 -19.95
C ALA A 215 1.84 -12.56 -20.83
N ALA A 216 2.35 -12.59 -22.06
CA ALA A 216 1.90 -11.65 -23.08
C ALA A 216 0.46 -11.95 -23.50
N LYS A 217 -0.29 -10.89 -23.82
CA LYS A 217 -1.66 -10.96 -24.31
C LYS A 217 -1.78 -10.10 -25.57
N ASP A 218 -2.47 -10.63 -26.58
CA ASP A 218 -2.82 -9.83 -27.76
C ASP A 218 -3.75 -8.67 -27.38
N GLY A 219 -3.48 -7.50 -27.90
CA GLY A 219 -4.33 -6.33 -27.65
C GLY A 219 -3.54 -5.04 -27.42
N PRO A 220 -4.23 -3.99 -26.98
CA PRO A 220 -3.58 -2.71 -26.68
C PRO A 220 -2.66 -2.82 -25.48
N TRP A 221 -1.73 -1.87 -25.38
CA TRP A 221 -0.86 -1.72 -24.21
C TRP A 221 -1.68 -1.70 -22.90
N PRO A 222 -1.23 -2.36 -21.82
CA PRO A 222 0.08 -2.98 -21.62
C PRO A 222 0.24 -4.40 -22.18
N ASN A 223 -0.79 -4.97 -22.79
CA ASN A 223 -0.84 -6.29 -23.41
C ASN A 223 -0.19 -7.40 -22.55
N VAL A 224 -0.59 -7.43 -21.28
CA VAL A 224 -0.16 -8.41 -20.26
C VAL A 224 -1.37 -9.05 -19.60
N HIS A 225 -1.21 -10.27 -19.08
CA HIS A 225 -2.17 -10.88 -18.18
C HIS A 225 -1.47 -11.83 -17.21
N ALA A 226 -2.03 -11.95 -16.01
CA ALA A 226 -1.59 -12.92 -15.03
C ALA A 226 -2.15 -14.32 -15.38
N VAL A 227 -1.32 -15.34 -15.18
CA VAL A 227 -1.70 -16.76 -15.33
C VAL A 227 -1.44 -17.49 -14.02
N ASP A 228 -2.12 -18.61 -13.82
CA ASP A 228 -1.92 -19.44 -12.65
C ASP A 228 -0.50 -19.98 -12.58
N GLY A 229 0.09 -19.90 -11.39
CA GLY A 229 1.41 -20.45 -11.10
C GLY A 229 1.35 -21.73 -10.25
N PRO A 230 2.51 -22.40 -10.09
CA PRO A 230 2.60 -23.72 -9.46
C PRO A 230 2.74 -23.72 -7.94
N LEU A 231 2.92 -22.57 -7.28
CA LEU A 231 3.13 -22.52 -5.84
C LEU A 231 1.83 -22.61 -5.05
N ASP A 232 1.95 -22.96 -3.77
CA ASP A 232 0.84 -22.95 -2.84
C ASP A 232 0.21 -21.54 -2.76
N LYS A 233 -1.11 -21.49 -2.58
CA LYS A 233 -1.89 -20.25 -2.64
C LYS A 233 -2.61 -19.98 -1.33
N THR A 234 -2.71 -18.69 -1.00
CA THR A 234 -3.58 -18.20 0.08
C THR A 234 -5.06 -18.29 -0.32
N GLN A 235 -5.97 -17.95 0.59
CA GLN A 235 -7.41 -17.85 0.27
C GLN A 235 -7.72 -16.75 -0.77
N MET A 236 -6.80 -15.80 -0.97
CA MET A 236 -6.89 -14.81 -2.07
C MET A 236 -6.58 -15.41 -3.45
N GLY A 237 -6.07 -16.63 -3.52
CA GLY A 237 -5.52 -17.21 -4.73
C GLY A 237 -4.10 -16.73 -5.05
N TRP A 238 -3.46 -16.02 -4.14
CA TRP A 238 -2.12 -15.48 -4.27
C TRP A 238 -1.06 -16.51 -3.93
N GLU A 239 -0.05 -16.64 -4.76
CA GLU A 239 1.08 -17.55 -4.49
C GLU A 239 1.88 -17.11 -3.28
N ILE A 240 2.27 -18.09 -2.45
CA ILE A 240 3.15 -17.86 -1.30
C ILE A 240 4.60 -17.84 -1.79
N TYR A 241 5.20 -16.65 -1.84
CA TYR A 241 6.55 -16.45 -2.41
C TYR A 241 7.40 -15.52 -1.55
N PRO A 242 7.98 -16.00 -0.44
CA PRO A 242 8.75 -15.17 0.50
C PRO A 242 10.01 -14.53 -0.10
N ASP A 243 10.65 -15.17 -1.09
CA ASP A 243 11.82 -14.61 -1.75
C ASP A 243 11.52 -13.27 -2.45
N GLY A 244 10.29 -13.05 -2.89
CA GLY A 244 9.90 -11.76 -3.44
C GLY A 244 9.98 -10.62 -2.42
N LEU A 245 9.67 -10.87 -1.15
CA LEU A 245 9.86 -9.87 -0.09
C LEU A 245 11.34 -9.50 0.06
N TYR A 246 12.24 -10.50 0.10
CA TYR A 246 13.67 -10.26 0.13
C TYR A 246 14.11 -9.40 -1.07
N GLU A 247 13.71 -9.78 -2.28
CA GLU A 247 14.06 -9.06 -3.51
C GLU A 247 13.61 -7.60 -3.48
N PHE A 248 12.37 -7.32 -3.02
CA PHE A 248 11.88 -5.94 -2.97
C PHE A 248 12.51 -5.11 -1.84
N ILE A 249 12.84 -5.69 -0.70
CA ILE A 249 13.61 -4.97 0.33
C ILE A 249 14.99 -4.59 -0.23
N MET A 250 15.70 -5.54 -0.86
CA MET A 250 17.03 -5.30 -1.42
C MET A 250 17.00 -4.33 -2.60
N ARG A 251 16.01 -4.46 -3.48
CA ARG A 251 15.82 -3.55 -4.62
C ARG A 251 15.49 -2.13 -4.15
N THR A 252 14.59 -1.99 -3.19
CA THR A 252 14.27 -0.69 -2.58
C THR A 252 15.52 -0.04 -1.99
N HIS A 253 16.32 -0.80 -1.26
CA HIS A 253 17.60 -0.33 -0.70
C HIS A 253 18.59 0.12 -1.78
N ARG A 254 18.85 -0.75 -2.76
CA ARG A 254 19.93 -0.55 -3.74
C ARG A 254 19.58 0.49 -4.79
N GLU A 255 18.35 0.45 -5.31
CA GLU A 255 17.97 1.27 -6.46
C GLU A 255 17.37 2.63 -6.04
N TYR A 256 16.59 2.70 -4.95
CA TYR A 256 15.77 3.88 -4.64
C TYR A 256 16.20 4.65 -3.40
N THR A 257 16.24 4.02 -2.25
CA THR A 257 16.35 4.74 -0.97
C THR A 257 17.78 5.09 -0.58
N LYS A 258 18.78 4.38 -1.10
CA LYS A 258 20.22 4.64 -0.88
C LYS A 258 20.60 4.81 0.60
N GLY A 259 19.97 4.03 1.47
CA GLY A 259 20.26 4.01 2.91
C GLY A 259 19.20 4.64 3.81
N LEU A 260 18.08 5.16 3.30
CA LEU A 260 16.95 5.51 4.15
C LEU A 260 16.39 4.25 4.83
N PRO A 261 15.87 4.37 6.06
CA PRO A 261 15.18 3.28 6.74
C PRO A 261 14.07 2.68 5.86
N ILE A 262 13.96 1.36 5.90
CA ILE A 262 12.89 0.61 5.23
C ILE A 262 12.03 -0.04 6.31
N TYR A 263 10.71 -0.03 6.10
CA TYR A 263 9.74 -0.80 6.88
C TYR A 263 9.04 -1.78 5.96
N VAL A 264 8.82 -3.02 6.39
CA VAL A 264 7.71 -3.80 5.85
C VAL A 264 6.45 -3.25 6.51
N THR A 265 5.68 -2.49 5.74
CA THR A 265 4.49 -1.81 6.25
C THR A 265 3.25 -2.68 6.19
N GLU A 266 3.24 -3.67 5.29
CA GLU A 266 2.22 -4.71 5.27
C GLU A 266 2.80 -6.03 4.76
N ASN A 267 2.50 -7.11 5.45
CA ASN A 267 2.65 -8.49 5.00
C ASN A 267 1.70 -9.40 5.78
N GLY A 268 1.04 -10.33 5.13
CA GLY A 268 0.08 -11.24 5.74
C GLY A 268 -0.64 -12.11 4.72
N MET A 269 -1.55 -12.95 5.19
CA MET A 269 -2.35 -13.78 4.30
C MET A 269 -3.79 -13.93 4.77
N ALA A 270 -4.72 -14.00 3.83
CA ALA A 270 -6.06 -14.46 4.10
C ALA A 270 -6.09 -15.98 4.25
N ASN A 271 -6.82 -16.46 5.26
CA ASN A 271 -7.04 -17.88 5.53
C ASN A 271 -8.50 -18.14 5.88
N ALA A 272 -8.98 -19.37 5.73
CA ALA A 272 -10.37 -19.73 5.99
C ALA A 272 -10.78 -19.58 7.46
N ASP A 273 -9.82 -19.69 8.38
CA ASP A 273 -9.99 -19.43 9.82
C ASP A 273 -11.19 -20.15 10.46
N LEU A 274 -11.26 -21.45 10.26
CA LEU A 274 -12.34 -22.28 10.80
C LEU A 274 -12.26 -22.34 12.33
N ILE A 275 -13.40 -22.11 12.98
CA ILE A 275 -13.52 -22.25 14.42
C ILE A 275 -13.78 -23.71 14.76
N VAL A 276 -12.83 -24.36 15.47
CA VAL A 276 -12.96 -25.74 15.94
C VAL A 276 -12.90 -25.75 17.47
N SER A 277 -13.95 -26.21 18.11
CA SER A 277 -14.04 -26.26 19.59
C SER A 277 -13.72 -24.92 20.28
N GLY A 278 -14.08 -23.80 19.65
CA GLY A 278 -13.87 -22.45 20.17
C GLY A 278 -12.47 -21.85 19.89
N TYR A 279 -11.60 -22.57 19.20
CA TYR A 279 -10.25 -22.13 18.81
C TYR A 279 -10.13 -21.96 17.31
N ILE A 280 -9.20 -21.10 16.90
CA ILE A 280 -8.84 -20.92 15.51
C ILE A 280 -7.36 -21.27 15.38
N GLU A 281 -7.10 -22.44 14.81
CA GLU A 281 -5.77 -22.93 14.52
C GLU A 281 -5.40 -22.54 13.09
N ASP A 282 -4.69 -21.43 12.94
CA ASP A 282 -4.28 -20.86 11.66
C ASP A 282 -2.79 -21.08 11.36
N ASP A 283 -2.36 -22.35 11.46
CA ASP A 283 -0.96 -22.77 11.26
C ASP A 283 -0.40 -22.33 9.90
N ALA A 284 -1.22 -22.32 8.85
CA ALA A 284 -0.80 -21.82 7.53
C ALA A 284 -0.39 -20.35 7.58
N ARG A 285 -1.12 -19.51 8.36
CA ARG A 285 -0.74 -18.10 8.54
C ARG A 285 0.56 -17.97 9.33
N ILE A 286 0.75 -18.81 10.36
CA ILE A 286 2.01 -18.82 11.12
C ILE A 286 3.17 -19.17 10.20
N ALA A 287 3.06 -20.24 9.42
CA ALA A 287 4.10 -20.67 8.48
C ALA A 287 4.40 -19.58 7.41
N TYR A 288 3.35 -18.91 6.91
CA TYR A 288 3.51 -17.79 5.99
C TYR A 288 4.33 -16.66 6.62
N ILE A 289 3.95 -16.22 7.82
CA ILE A 289 4.63 -15.13 8.53
C ILE A 289 6.08 -15.50 8.83
N GLU A 290 6.34 -16.72 9.34
CA GLU A 290 7.70 -17.20 9.61
C GLU A 290 8.58 -17.17 8.36
N ALA A 291 8.08 -17.67 7.23
CA ALA A 291 8.83 -17.70 5.97
C ALA A 291 9.19 -16.28 5.49
N HIS A 292 8.26 -15.32 5.62
CA HIS A 292 8.51 -13.93 5.24
C HIS A 292 9.43 -13.21 6.24
N LEU A 293 9.35 -13.50 7.54
CA LEU A 293 10.32 -12.99 8.53
C LEU A 293 11.74 -13.51 8.27
N HIS A 294 11.89 -14.78 7.84
CA HIS A 294 13.19 -15.31 7.40
C HIS A 294 13.73 -14.57 6.17
N ALA A 295 12.88 -14.26 5.19
CA ALA A 295 13.26 -13.46 4.04
C ALA A 295 13.68 -12.04 4.43
N ALA A 296 12.93 -11.39 5.31
CA ALA A 296 13.24 -10.07 5.85
C ALA A 296 14.57 -10.06 6.63
N ARG A 297 14.82 -11.08 7.47
CA ARG A 297 16.08 -11.25 8.20
C ARG A 297 17.27 -11.39 7.24
N ARG A 298 17.13 -12.19 6.20
CA ARG A 298 18.15 -12.36 5.16
C ARG A 298 18.52 -11.02 4.52
N ALA A 299 17.51 -10.16 4.24
CA ALA A 299 17.77 -8.83 3.69
C ALA A 299 18.55 -7.93 4.67
N ILE A 300 18.30 -8.03 5.99
CA ILE A 300 19.08 -7.33 7.01
C ILE A 300 20.53 -7.84 7.02
N GLU A 301 20.74 -9.15 6.99
CA GLU A 301 22.06 -9.79 6.95
C GLU A 301 22.85 -9.37 5.71
N ASP A 302 22.17 -9.09 4.58
CA ASP A 302 22.75 -8.60 3.34
C ASP A 302 22.84 -7.05 3.27
N GLY A 303 22.59 -6.37 4.40
CA GLY A 303 22.88 -4.94 4.60
C GLY A 303 21.73 -3.98 4.32
N ALA A 304 20.50 -4.46 4.10
CA ALA A 304 19.35 -3.57 3.99
C ALA A 304 18.99 -2.91 5.32
N PRO A 305 18.70 -1.60 5.37
CA PRO A 305 18.35 -0.87 6.59
C PRO A 305 16.87 -1.09 6.96
N LEU A 306 16.44 -2.36 7.07
CA LEU A 306 15.10 -2.72 7.51
C LEU A 306 14.98 -2.54 9.02
N VAL A 307 14.09 -1.66 9.46
CA VAL A 307 13.98 -1.22 10.87
C VAL A 307 12.65 -1.57 11.52
N GLY A 308 11.69 -2.08 10.78
CA GLY A 308 10.39 -2.49 11.33
C GLY A 308 9.59 -3.38 10.39
N TYR A 309 8.63 -4.09 10.98
CA TYR A 309 7.76 -5.02 10.27
C TYR A 309 6.35 -4.98 10.85
N TYR A 310 5.36 -4.72 9.99
CA TYR A 310 3.95 -4.68 10.35
C TYR A 310 3.20 -5.82 9.66
N ILE A 311 2.38 -6.51 10.42
CA ILE A 311 1.57 -7.60 9.91
C ILE A 311 0.19 -7.06 9.51
N TRP A 312 -0.24 -7.36 8.29
CA TRP A 312 -1.60 -7.13 7.86
C TRP A 312 -2.44 -8.38 8.15
N SER A 313 -3.38 -8.35 9.10
CA SER A 313 -3.75 -7.22 9.94
C SER A 313 -3.94 -7.66 11.40
N LEU A 314 -4.14 -6.75 12.32
CA LEU A 314 -4.42 -7.09 13.71
C LEU A 314 -5.80 -7.74 13.84
N LEU A 315 -6.84 -7.13 13.26
CA LEU A 315 -8.23 -7.59 13.32
C LEU A 315 -8.70 -8.00 11.92
N ASP A 316 -9.53 -9.03 11.83
CA ASP A 316 -10.33 -9.23 10.63
C ASP A 316 -11.13 -7.98 10.33
N ASN A 317 -11.18 -7.57 9.06
CA ASN A 317 -11.82 -6.34 8.63
C ASN A 317 -12.52 -6.51 7.28
N TYR A 318 -13.03 -5.41 6.73
CA TYR A 318 -13.65 -5.35 5.42
C TYR A 318 -12.59 -5.29 4.33
N GLU A 319 -12.46 -6.38 3.55
CA GLU A 319 -11.47 -6.52 2.47
C GLU A 319 -12.01 -5.96 1.14
N TRP A 320 -12.32 -4.69 1.14
CA TRP A 320 -12.74 -3.91 -0.04
C TRP A 320 -13.81 -4.61 -0.91
N SER A 321 -13.52 -4.87 -2.18
CA SER A 321 -14.44 -5.53 -3.12
C SER A 321 -14.79 -6.98 -2.74
N LEU A 322 -14.05 -7.59 -1.83
CA LEU A 322 -14.28 -8.95 -1.33
C LEU A 322 -15.08 -8.99 -0.02
N GLY A 323 -15.43 -7.82 0.53
CA GLY A 323 -16.26 -7.72 1.74
C GLY A 323 -15.61 -8.40 2.95
N TYR A 324 -16.40 -9.17 3.69
CA TYR A 324 -15.98 -9.84 4.92
C TYR A 324 -15.55 -11.30 4.74
N GLU A 325 -15.43 -11.78 3.51
CA GLU A 325 -15.09 -13.18 3.23
C GLU A 325 -13.60 -13.49 3.46
N LYS A 326 -12.74 -12.53 3.27
CA LYS A 326 -11.28 -12.70 3.38
C LYS A 326 -10.78 -12.23 4.75
N ARG A 327 -10.17 -13.15 5.48
CA ARG A 327 -9.76 -12.91 6.87
C ARG A 327 -8.25 -12.86 6.99
N PHE A 328 -7.72 -11.65 7.15
CA PHE A 328 -6.28 -11.40 7.32
C PHE A 328 -5.86 -11.25 8.78
N GLY A 329 -6.80 -10.98 9.69
CA GLY A 329 -6.51 -10.64 11.08
C GLY A 329 -5.76 -11.74 11.84
N LEU A 330 -4.89 -11.33 12.76
CA LEU A 330 -4.39 -12.20 13.83
C LEU A 330 -5.47 -12.45 14.90
N VAL A 331 -6.45 -11.56 14.95
CA VAL A 331 -7.61 -11.67 15.84
C VAL A 331 -8.86 -11.81 14.97
N HIS A 332 -9.59 -12.88 15.19
CA HIS A 332 -10.88 -13.10 14.55
C HIS A 332 -11.93 -12.13 15.09
N VAL A 333 -12.71 -11.56 14.17
CA VAL A 333 -13.87 -10.72 14.50
C VAL A 333 -15.13 -11.41 14.02
N ASP A 334 -16.06 -11.63 14.93
CA ASP A 334 -17.43 -11.97 14.59
C ASP A 334 -18.13 -10.68 14.16
N PHE A 335 -18.47 -10.56 12.88
CA PHE A 335 -18.99 -9.29 12.34
C PHE A 335 -20.45 -8.98 12.74
N GLU A 336 -21.17 -9.94 13.33
CA GLU A 336 -22.52 -9.71 13.85
C GLU A 336 -22.46 -9.22 15.32
N THR A 337 -21.64 -9.87 16.15
CA THR A 337 -21.55 -9.58 17.59
C THR A 337 -20.41 -8.64 17.95
N LEU A 338 -19.47 -8.45 17.06
CA LEU A 338 -18.19 -7.75 17.25
C LEU A 338 -17.29 -8.39 18.32
N GLU A 339 -17.53 -9.64 18.66
CA GLU A 339 -16.65 -10.41 19.53
C GLU A 339 -15.29 -10.61 18.88
N ARG A 340 -14.23 -10.45 19.65
CA ARG A 340 -12.85 -10.57 19.19
C ARG A 340 -12.18 -11.76 19.85
N ARG A 341 -11.63 -12.68 19.05
CA ARG A 341 -10.96 -13.89 19.52
C ARG A 341 -9.55 -13.96 18.95
N PRO A 342 -8.50 -13.88 19.79
CA PRO A 342 -7.14 -14.13 19.34
C PRO A 342 -7.03 -15.48 18.64
N LYS A 343 -6.37 -15.53 17.50
CA LYS A 343 -6.05 -16.76 16.79
C LYS A 343 -4.72 -17.32 17.29
N LYS A 344 -4.36 -18.55 16.91
CA LYS A 344 -3.08 -19.15 17.27
C LYS A 344 -1.89 -18.28 16.79
N SER A 345 -1.99 -17.69 15.60
CA SER A 345 -1.01 -16.75 15.07
C SER A 345 -0.80 -15.52 15.96
N PHE A 346 -1.85 -15.00 16.61
CA PHE A 346 -1.71 -13.88 17.56
C PHE A 346 -0.80 -14.24 18.72
N GLU A 347 -1.07 -15.40 19.38
CA GLU A 347 -0.25 -15.83 20.52
C GLU A 347 1.19 -16.16 20.10
N THR A 348 1.37 -16.71 18.90
CA THR A 348 2.70 -17.00 18.33
C THR A 348 3.49 -15.70 18.11
N VAL A 349 2.90 -14.72 17.42
CA VAL A 349 3.54 -13.42 17.16
C VAL A 349 3.85 -12.67 18.47
N LYS A 350 2.91 -12.66 19.39
CA LYS A 350 3.13 -12.09 20.75
C LYS A 350 4.33 -12.74 21.46
N GLY A 351 4.47 -14.05 21.32
CA GLY A 351 5.61 -14.78 21.87
C GLY A 351 6.94 -14.43 21.18
N TRP A 352 6.93 -14.07 19.89
CA TRP A 352 8.14 -13.61 19.19
C TRP A 352 8.55 -12.20 19.61
N ILE A 353 7.60 -11.28 19.76
CA ILE A 353 7.87 -9.89 20.19
C ILE A 353 8.39 -9.81 21.62
N ALA A 354 8.01 -10.76 22.49
CA ALA A 354 8.42 -10.79 23.89
C ALA A 354 9.84 -11.35 24.15
N ARG A 355 10.52 -11.84 23.11
CA ARG A 355 11.90 -12.39 23.18
C ARG A 355 12.93 -11.34 22.83
#